data_6a6b4680d392736439a191547d18f3d0
#
_entry.id   6a6b4680d392736439a191547d18f3d0
#
_cell.length_a   1.000
_cell.length_b   1.000
_cell.length_c   1.000
_cell.angle_alpha   90.00
_cell.angle_beta   90.00
_cell.angle_gamma   90.00
#
_symmetry.space_group_name_H-M   'P 1'
#
loop_
_entity.id
_entity.type
_entity.pdbx_description
1 polymer ?
#
loop_
_entity_poly.entity_id
_entity_poly.type
_entity_poly.pdbx_seq_one_letter_code
_entity_poly.pdbx_strand_id
1 'polypeptide(L)'
;MLLNRRNWTRLVATAFGLSLNLTLPLARASEEAPDEMIRRMSMDVLSTIKADKDVQSGDVRKIINFVDTMIMPKVNFLRMTASAVGRSWRQATPEQQKRLQEEFKNLLVRTYAGALSQVQDQTINVKPLRAQAGDTEVIVRTEILGRGEPIQLDYRMEKTAGGWKIYDLNVLGVWLVETYRTQFAQEISARGIDGLIATLALRNKNGAMTSAGPKKN
;
A
#
# COMPACT_ATOMS: atom_id res chain seq x y z
N MET A 1 -85.76 55.27 -0.92
CA MET A 1 -85.08 55.45 0.35
C MET A 1 -84.27 54.16 0.62
N LEU A 2 -82.97 54.25 0.46
CA LEU A 2 -81.92 53.52 1.23
C LEU A 2 -81.92 51.98 1.13
N LEU A 3 -80.86 51.30 0.93
CA LEU A 3 -79.44 51.42 1.02
C LEU A 3 -78.83 50.14 0.43
N ASN A 4 -77.81 50.31 -0.31
CA ASN A 4 -76.96 49.33 -0.95
C ASN A 4 -76.12 48.61 0.07
N ARG A 5 -76.02 47.29 0.01
CA ARG A 5 -75.01 46.52 0.71
C ARG A 5 -74.22 45.65 -0.27
N ARG A 6 -73.01 46.12 -0.57
CA ARG A 6 -72.01 45.42 -1.38
C ARG A 6 -71.42 44.24 -0.59
N ASN A 7 -71.61 43.05 -1.08
CA ASN A 7 -70.90 41.84 -0.58
C ASN A 7 -69.51 41.77 -1.18
N TRP A 8 -68.54 41.82 -0.31
CA TRP A 8 -67.12 41.67 -0.68
C TRP A 8 -66.72 40.20 -0.43
N THR A 9 -66.69 39.41 -1.49
CA THR A 9 -66.18 38.08 -1.46
C THR A 9 -64.63 38.07 -1.51
N ARG A 10 -64.04 37.65 -0.41
CA ARG A 10 -62.57 37.45 -0.32
C ARG A 10 -62.22 36.16 -1.02
N LEU A 11 -61.48 36.22 -2.11
CA LEU A 11 -60.78 35.12 -2.73
C LEU A 11 -59.52 34.83 -1.92
N VAL A 12 -59.48 33.69 -1.25
CA VAL A 12 -58.23 33.11 -0.63
C VAL A 12 -57.59 32.28 -1.68
N ALA A 13 -56.48 32.78 -2.26
CA ALA A 13 -55.62 32.01 -3.14
C ALA A 13 -54.66 31.16 -2.28
N THR A 14 -54.90 29.85 -2.20
CA THR A 14 -53.99 28.87 -1.56
C THR A 14 -52.89 28.58 -2.54
N ALA A 15 -51.72 29.18 -2.33
CA ALA A 15 -50.50 28.81 -3.05
C ALA A 15 -49.95 27.49 -2.48
N PHE A 16 -50.17 26.40 -3.21
CA PHE A 16 -49.55 25.08 -2.92
C PHE A 16 -48.11 25.11 -3.43
N GLY A 17 -47.17 25.41 -2.52
CA GLY A 17 -45.76 25.40 -2.81
C GLY A 17 -45.27 23.94 -2.98
N LEU A 18 -45.07 23.52 -4.22
CA LEU A 18 -44.48 22.24 -4.57
C LEU A 18 -42.96 22.35 -4.35
N SER A 19 -42.48 21.98 -3.13
CA SER A 19 -41.06 21.89 -2.83
C SER A 19 -40.48 20.67 -3.55
N LEU A 20 -39.90 20.90 -4.71
CA LEU A 20 -39.14 19.89 -5.44
C LEU A 20 -37.81 19.63 -4.71
N ASN A 21 -37.79 18.61 -3.83
CA ASN A 21 -36.56 18.14 -3.21
C ASN A 21 -35.68 17.49 -4.28
N LEU A 22 -34.75 18.27 -4.84
CA LEU A 22 -33.68 17.79 -5.73
C LEU A 22 -32.67 17.06 -4.86
N THR A 23 -32.89 15.76 -4.59
CA THR A 23 -31.88 14.90 -4.03
C THR A 23 -30.86 14.60 -5.13
N LEU A 24 -29.81 15.42 -5.18
CA LEU A 24 -28.62 15.09 -5.98
C LEU A 24 -28.04 13.79 -5.43
N PRO A 25 -27.90 12.74 -6.25
CA PRO A 25 -27.16 11.56 -5.83
C PRO A 25 -25.73 12.03 -5.54
N LEU A 26 -25.28 11.92 -4.28
CA LEU A 26 -23.86 11.99 -4.00
C LEU A 26 -23.19 10.89 -4.85
N ALA A 27 -22.53 11.30 -5.91
CA ALA A 27 -21.66 10.42 -6.67
C ALA A 27 -20.59 9.92 -5.70
N ARG A 28 -20.81 8.73 -5.15
CA ARG A 28 -19.77 8.01 -4.44
C ARG A 28 -18.68 7.80 -5.47
N ALA A 29 -17.56 8.53 -5.33
CA ALA A 29 -16.39 8.21 -6.13
C ALA A 29 -16.17 6.69 -5.99
N SER A 30 -16.25 5.96 -7.09
CA SER A 30 -16.07 4.52 -7.04
C SER A 30 -14.66 4.29 -6.48
N GLU A 31 -14.59 3.51 -5.42
CA GLU A 31 -13.31 3.15 -4.81
C GLU A 31 -12.42 2.50 -5.90
N GLU A 32 -11.19 2.99 -6.01
CA GLU A 32 -10.23 2.48 -6.99
C GLU A 32 -10.05 0.96 -6.81
N ALA A 33 -10.15 0.19 -7.88
CA ALA A 33 -9.94 -1.25 -7.84
C ALA A 33 -8.48 -1.59 -7.49
N PRO A 34 -8.21 -2.71 -6.79
CA PRO A 34 -6.86 -3.03 -6.30
C PRO A 34 -5.84 -3.24 -7.42
N ASP A 35 -6.23 -3.82 -8.54
CA ASP A 35 -5.38 -4.00 -9.73
C ASP A 35 -5.09 -2.66 -10.44
N GLU A 36 -6.06 -1.76 -10.50
CA GLU A 36 -5.83 -0.41 -11.03
C GLU A 36 -4.93 0.42 -10.10
N MET A 37 -5.09 0.29 -8.78
CA MET A 37 -4.19 0.91 -7.83
C MET A 37 -2.73 0.43 -8.04
N ILE A 38 -2.52 -0.88 -8.21
CA ILE A 38 -1.19 -1.44 -8.47
C ILE A 38 -0.67 -0.97 -9.82
N ARG A 39 -1.49 -0.95 -10.86
CA ARG A 39 -1.10 -0.46 -12.19
C ARG A 39 -0.61 0.98 -12.12
N ARG A 40 -1.43 1.86 -11.55
CA ARG A 40 -1.09 3.29 -11.41
C ARG A 40 0.15 3.49 -10.56
N MET A 41 0.20 2.90 -9.36
CA MET A 41 1.36 2.99 -8.47
C MET A 41 2.63 2.54 -9.18
N SER A 42 2.60 1.43 -9.91
CA SER A 42 3.78 0.91 -10.60
C SER A 42 4.23 1.82 -11.75
N MET A 43 3.29 2.39 -12.49
CA MET A 43 3.62 3.36 -13.54
C MET A 43 4.26 4.61 -12.95
N ASP A 44 3.70 5.14 -11.85
CA ASP A 44 4.25 6.31 -11.15
C ASP A 44 5.65 6.03 -10.61
N VAL A 45 5.85 4.85 -9.98
CA VAL A 45 7.15 4.40 -9.48
C VAL A 45 8.17 4.29 -10.61
N LEU A 46 7.84 3.59 -11.70
CA LEU A 46 8.75 3.41 -12.84
C LEU A 46 9.10 4.76 -13.50
N SER A 47 8.12 5.63 -13.69
CA SER A 47 8.34 6.95 -14.29
C SER A 47 9.24 7.84 -13.42
N THR A 48 9.00 7.82 -12.09
CA THR A 48 9.81 8.60 -11.15
C THR A 48 11.25 8.09 -11.09
N ILE A 49 11.45 6.77 -11.03
CA ILE A 49 12.81 6.19 -11.04
C ILE A 49 13.55 6.57 -12.33
N LYS A 50 12.89 6.53 -13.49
CA LYS A 50 13.49 6.91 -14.76
C LYS A 50 13.90 8.39 -14.82
N ALA A 51 13.20 9.26 -14.12
CA ALA A 51 13.46 10.70 -14.07
C ALA A 51 14.50 11.09 -13.01
N ASP A 52 14.66 10.28 -11.94
CA ASP A 52 15.50 10.60 -10.78
C ASP A 52 16.87 9.90 -10.86
N LYS A 53 17.89 10.69 -11.22
CA LYS A 53 19.29 10.22 -11.34
C LYS A 53 19.87 9.76 -10.01
N ASP A 54 19.42 10.31 -8.88
CA ASP A 54 19.92 9.96 -7.55
C ASP A 54 19.40 8.57 -7.15
N VAL A 55 18.15 8.24 -7.49
CA VAL A 55 17.61 6.88 -7.32
C VAL A 55 18.33 5.89 -8.24
N GLN A 56 18.57 6.25 -9.49
CA GLN A 56 19.31 5.42 -10.44
C GLN A 56 20.78 5.20 -10.03
N SER A 57 21.41 6.16 -9.37
CA SER A 57 22.79 6.00 -8.85
C SER A 57 22.88 5.05 -7.66
N GLY A 58 21.74 4.63 -7.08
CA GLY A 58 21.71 3.74 -5.93
C GLY A 58 21.95 4.45 -4.58
N ASP A 59 21.80 5.79 -4.51
CA ASP A 59 21.85 6.48 -3.22
C ASP A 59 20.73 5.99 -2.30
N VAL A 60 21.12 5.20 -1.30
CA VAL A 60 20.18 4.54 -0.37
C VAL A 60 19.31 5.55 0.37
N ARG A 61 19.82 6.74 0.71
CA ARG A 61 19.02 7.75 1.42
C ARG A 61 17.93 8.31 0.52
N LYS A 62 18.25 8.53 -0.75
CA LYS A 62 17.28 8.97 -1.76
C LYS A 62 16.24 7.90 -2.03
N ILE A 63 16.66 6.63 -2.11
CA ILE A 63 15.75 5.49 -2.27
C ILE A 63 14.84 5.35 -1.06
N ILE A 64 15.32 5.52 0.18
CA ILE A 64 14.47 5.52 1.38
C ILE A 64 13.41 6.61 1.28
N ASN A 65 13.81 7.84 0.96
CA ASN A 65 12.86 8.95 0.83
C ASN A 65 11.84 8.70 -0.29
N PHE A 66 12.28 8.17 -1.43
CA PHE A 66 11.40 7.76 -2.53
C PHE A 66 10.38 6.72 -2.07
N VAL A 67 10.82 5.67 -1.35
CA VAL A 67 9.92 4.64 -0.80
C VAL A 67 8.93 5.25 0.20
N ASP A 68 9.39 6.13 1.09
CA ASP A 68 8.54 6.77 2.09
C ASP A 68 7.45 7.65 1.47
N THR A 69 7.75 8.32 0.37
CA THR A 69 6.81 9.24 -0.29
C THR A 69 5.89 8.54 -1.29
N MET A 70 6.38 7.57 -2.04
CA MET A 70 5.65 6.98 -3.17
C MET A 70 5.00 5.63 -2.82
N ILE A 71 5.67 4.80 -2.02
CA ILE A 71 5.26 3.42 -1.78
C ILE A 71 4.55 3.26 -0.43
N MET A 72 5.15 3.77 0.65
CA MET A 72 4.62 3.58 2.00
C MET A 72 3.18 4.05 2.20
N PRO A 73 2.68 5.12 1.56
CA PRO A 73 1.27 5.50 1.64
C PRO A 73 0.29 4.44 1.11
N LYS A 74 0.76 3.48 0.31
CA LYS A 74 -0.02 2.40 -0.28
C LYS A 74 0.14 1.06 0.47
N VAL A 75 0.98 1.03 1.51
CA VAL A 75 1.32 -0.18 2.27
C VAL A 75 0.77 -0.11 3.70
N ASN A 76 0.14 -1.19 4.18
CA ASN A 76 -0.08 -1.39 5.61
C ASN A 76 1.16 -2.06 6.21
N PHE A 77 2.20 -1.25 6.44
CA PHE A 77 3.49 -1.75 6.91
C PHE A 77 3.44 -2.24 8.36
N LEU A 78 2.51 -1.72 9.16
CA LEU A 78 2.25 -2.24 10.50
C LEU A 78 1.80 -3.71 10.41
N ARG A 79 0.80 -4.01 9.58
CA ARG A 79 0.33 -5.38 9.37
C ARG A 79 1.44 -6.28 8.81
N MET A 80 2.21 -5.82 7.84
CA MET A 80 3.33 -6.55 7.26
C MET A 80 4.35 -6.92 8.34
N THR A 81 4.77 -5.96 9.16
CA THR A 81 5.75 -6.17 10.24
C THR A 81 5.18 -7.08 11.33
N ALA A 82 3.95 -6.84 11.77
CA ALA A 82 3.28 -7.68 12.77
C ALA A 82 3.18 -9.14 12.32
N SER A 83 2.89 -9.35 11.04
CA SER A 83 2.81 -10.70 10.44
C SER A 83 4.19 -11.38 10.36
N ALA A 84 5.25 -10.63 10.06
CA ALA A 84 6.61 -11.16 10.05
C ALA A 84 7.16 -11.44 11.45
N VAL A 85 6.84 -10.63 12.45
CA VAL A 85 7.21 -10.88 13.86
C VAL A 85 6.36 -12.01 14.50
N GLY A 86 5.16 -12.20 14.00
CA GLY A 86 4.27 -13.28 14.42
C GLY A 86 3.75 -13.09 15.85
N ARG A 87 3.70 -14.19 16.63
CA ARG A 87 3.11 -14.19 17.99
C ARG A 87 3.79 -13.18 18.93
N SER A 88 5.08 -12.96 18.77
CA SER A 88 5.88 -12.07 19.62
C SER A 88 5.50 -10.59 19.43
N TRP A 89 4.81 -10.23 18.35
CA TRP A 89 4.33 -8.87 18.12
C TRP A 89 3.43 -8.36 19.27
N ARG A 90 2.58 -9.22 19.81
CA ARG A 90 1.67 -8.86 20.92
C ARG A 90 2.39 -8.69 22.26
N GLN A 91 3.62 -9.20 22.38
CA GLN A 91 4.45 -9.08 23.56
C GLN A 91 5.40 -7.88 23.49
N ALA A 92 5.59 -7.31 22.29
CA ALA A 92 6.41 -6.14 22.07
C ALA A 92 5.75 -4.88 22.61
N THR A 93 6.54 -4.03 23.28
CA THR A 93 6.08 -2.70 23.68
C THR A 93 5.82 -1.82 22.47
N PRO A 94 5.04 -0.72 22.60
CA PRO A 94 4.83 0.22 21.51
C PRO A 94 6.14 0.75 20.90
N GLU A 95 7.15 1.00 21.71
CA GLU A 95 8.49 1.45 21.30
C GLU A 95 9.20 0.37 20.47
N GLN A 96 9.16 -0.88 20.94
CA GLN A 96 9.72 -2.02 20.21
C GLN A 96 8.99 -2.23 18.88
N GLN A 97 7.65 -2.15 18.86
CA GLN A 97 6.85 -2.26 17.64
C GLN A 97 7.23 -1.16 16.62
N LYS A 98 7.40 0.07 17.07
CA LYS A 98 7.84 1.18 16.22
C LYS A 98 9.24 0.92 15.65
N ARG A 99 10.19 0.53 16.50
CA ARG A 99 11.56 0.23 16.07
C ARG A 99 11.62 -0.96 15.12
N LEU A 100 10.84 -2.01 15.35
CA LEU A 100 10.73 -3.14 14.43
C LEU A 100 10.25 -2.71 13.04
N GLN A 101 9.25 -1.83 12.97
CA GLN A 101 8.79 -1.30 11.70
C GLN A 101 9.88 -0.48 11.00
N GLU A 102 10.54 0.42 11.71
CA GLU A 102 11.61 1.26 11.15
C GLU A 102 12.78 0.41 10.63
N GLU A 103 13.28 -0.53 11.44
CA GLU A 103 14.41 -1.36 11.06
C GLU A 103 14.06 -2.36 9.95
N PHE A 104 12.86 -2.93 9.98
CA PHE A 104 12.42 -3.84 8.92
C PHE A 104 12.21 -3.12 7.59
N LYS A 105 11.62 -1.92 7.58
CA LYS A 105 11.53 -1.09 6.38
C LYS A 105 12.91 -0.82 5.79
N ASN A 106 13.84 -0.35 6.63
CA ASN A 106 15.20 -0.05 6.20
C ASN A 106 15.91 -1.30 5.63
N LEU A 107 15.71 -2.46 6.25
CA LEU A 107 16.25 -3.72 5.73
C LEU A 107 15.70 -4.03 4.34
N LEU A 108 14.39 -3.95 4.13
CA LEU A 108 13.78 -4.21 2.83
C LEU A 108 14.26 -3.23 1.77
N VAL A 109 14.27 -1.93 2.08
CA VAL A 109 14.75 -0.92 1.13
C VAL A 109 16.19 -1.20 0.71
N ARG A 110 17.09 -1.46 1.67
CA ARG A 110 18.50 -1.75 1.38
C ARG A 110 18.68 -3.05 0.58
N THR A 111 17.89 -4.07 0.90
CA THR A 111 17.96 -5.37 0.19
C THR A 111 17.55 -5.22 -1.28
N TYR A 112 16.58 -4.36 -1.59
CA TYR A 112 16.04 -4.22 -2.93
C TYR A 112 16.48 -2.92 -3.66
N ALA A 113 17.29 -2.07 -3.02
CA ALA A 113 17.77 -0.82 -3.61
C ALA A 113 18.48 -1.04 -4.96
N GLY A 114 19.30 -2.09 -5.06
CA GLY A 114 19.98 -2.45 -6.30
C GLY A 114 19.02 -2.79 -7.47
N ALA A 115 17.89 -3.42 -7.17
CA ALA A 115 16.88 -3.70 -8.20
C ALA A 115 16.21 -2.41 -8.69
N LEU A 116 15.96 -1.45 -7.79
CA LEU A 116 15.38 -0.16 -8.16
C LEU A 116 16.34 0.68 -9.01
N SER A 117 17.65 0.64 -8.72
CA SER A 117 18.66 1.38 -9.49
C SER A 117 18.88 0.82 -10.90
N GLN A 118 18.45 -0.42 -11.18
CA GLN A 118 18.55 -1.04 -12.50
C GLN A 118 17.33 -0.81 -13.40
N VAL A 119 16.35 -0.04 -12.94
CA VAL A 119 15.18 0.30 -13.75
C VAL A 119 15.58 1.22 -14.90
N GLN A 120 15.32 0.78 -16.14
CA GLN A 120 15.58 1.51 -17.39
C GLN A 120 14.34 1.58 -18.26
N ASP A 121 14.04 0.52 -18.98
CA ASP A 121 12.95 0.40 -19.96
C ASP A 121 11.84 -0.58 -19.50
N GLN A 122 11.88 -1.01 -18.24
CA GLN A 122 10.88 -1.92 -17.71
C GLN A 122 9.48 -1.35 -17.78
N THR A 123 8.53 -2.27 -17.99
CA THR A 123 7.08 -2.01 -17.95
C THR A 123 6.42 -3.01 -17.03
N ILE A 124 5.18 -2.73 -16.62
CA ILE A 124 4.42 -3.65 -15.80
C ILE A 124 3.24 -4.23 -16.57
N ASN A 125 3.08 -5.55 -16.47
CA ASN A 125 1.91 -6.27 -16.92
C ASN A 125 1.10 -6.73 -15.71
N VAL A 126 -0.06 -6.13 -15.47
CA VAL A 126 -0.98 -6.52 -14.40
C VAL A 126 -1.91 -7.60 -14.95
N LYS A 127 -1.87 -8.78 -14.34
CA LYS A 127 -2.72 -9.90 -14.74
C LYS A 127 -4.18 -9.65 -14.34
N PRO A 128 -5.15 -10.25 -15.03
CA PRO A 128 -6.56 -10.14 -14.68
C PRO A 128 -6.80 -10.51 -13.20
N LEU A 129 -7.45 -9.62 -12.47
CA LEU A 129 -7.78 -9.83 -11.07
C LEU A 129 -8.85 -10.94 -10.96
N ARG A 130 -8.60 -11.91 -10.08
CA ARG A 130 -9.56 -12.95 -9.71
C ARG A 130 -10.10 -12.63 -8.33
N ALA A 131 -11.07 -11.72 -8.26
CA ALA A 131 -11.74 -11.33 -7.04
C ALA A 131 -13.26 -11.43 -7.22
N GLN A 132 -13.97 -11.67 -6.10
CA GLN A 132 -15.42 -11.66 -6.05
C GLN A 132 -15.93 -10.35 -5.45
N ALA A 133 -17.17 -10.01 -5.73
CA ALA A 133 -17.80 -8.86 -5.10
C ALA A 133 -17.87 -9.08 -3.58
N GLY A 134 -17.31 -8.13 -2.82
CA GLY A 134 -17.28 -8.22 -1.34
C GLY A 134 -15.96 -8.74 -0.76
N ASP A 135 -15.01 -9.20 -1.59
CA ASP A 135 -13.70 -9.59 -1.09
C ASP A 135 -13.01 -8.41 -0.39
N THR A 136 -12.50 -8.68 0.79
CA THR A 136 -11.73 -7.72 1.60
C THR A 136 -10.23 -7.97 1.53
N GLU A 137 -9.82 -9.09 0.96
CA GLU A 137 -8.44 -9.45 0.68
C GLU A 137 -8.32 -10.05 -0.71
N VAL A 138 -7.29 -9.64 -1.45
CA VAL A 138 -7.05 -10.11 -2.82
C VAL A 138 -5.55 -10.30 -3.06
N ILE A 139 -5.23 -11.06 -4.10
CA ILE A 139 -3.87 -11.13 -4.65
C ILE A 139 -3.88 -10.51 -6.04
N VAL A 140 -3.18 -9.39 -6.19
CA VAL A 140 -2.88 -8.81 -7.50
C VAL A 140 -1.58 -9.40 -8.01
N ARG A 141 -1.63 -10.02 -9.18
CA ARG A 141 -0.46 -10.64 -9.82
C ARG A 141 0.08 -9.75 -10.91
N THR A 142 1.39 -9.59 -10.94
CA THR A 142 2.05 -8.78 -11.96
C THR A 142 3.34 -9.43 -12.47
N GLU A 143 3.77 -8.96 -13.63
CA GLU A 143 5.08 -9.26 -14.20
C GLU A 143 5.74 -7.94 -14.59
N ILE A 144 6.97 -7.76 -14.16
CA ILE A 144 7.83 -6.69 -14.66
C ILE A 144 8.51 -7.22 -15.92
N LEU A 145 8.24 -6.56 -17.03
CA LEU A 145 8.77 -6.88 -18.34
C LEU A 145 9.93 -5.93 -18.68
N GLY A 146 10.99 -6.48 -19.25
CA GLY A 146 12.18 -5.73 -19.66
C GLY A 146 13.12 -6.62 -20.45
N ARG A 147 14.42 -6.30 -20.43
CA ARG A 147 15.43 -7.17 -21.04
C ARG A 147 15.64 -8.41 -20.17
N GLY A 148 15.30 -9.56 -20.69
CA GLY A 148 15.46 -10.85 -20.00
C GLY A 148 14.12 -11.48 -19.59
N GLU A 149 14.19 -12.41 -18.65
CA GLU A 149 13.01 -13.12 -18.13
C GLU A 149 12.08 -12.18 -17.37
N PRO A 150 10.75 -12.29 -17.54
CA PRO A 150 9.79 -11.55 -16.74
C PRO A 150 9.99 -11.79 -15.24
N ILE A 151 9.98 -10.73 -14.44
CA ILE A 151 10.07 -10.81 -12.99
C ILE A 151 8.66 -10.84 -12.41
N GLN A 152 8.29 -11.96 -11.79
CA GLN A 152 7.03 -12.06 -11.06
C GLN A 152 7.11 -11.19 -9.80
N LEU A 153 6.08 -10.31 -9.63
CA LEU A 153 5.91 -9.49 -8.45
C LEU A 153 4.42 -9.43 -8.10
N ASP A 154 4.01 -10.17 -7.06
CA ASP A 154 2.62 -10.25 -6.65
C ASP A 154 2.40 -9.54 -5.32
N TYR A 155 1.17 -9.07 -5.09
CA TYR A 155 0.81 -8.25 -3.94
C TYR A 155 -0.38 -8.87 -3.22
N ARG A 156 -0.24 -9.18 -1.91
CA ARG A 156 -1.40 -9.36 -1.03
C ARG A 156 -1.90 -8.01 -0.58
N MET A 157 -3.17 -7.77 -0.82
CA MET A 157 -3.80 -6.50 -0.52
C MET A 157 -5.03 -6.70 0.36
N GLU A 158 -5.29 -5.73 1.21
CA GLU A 158 -6.49 -5.66 2.04
C GLU A 158 -7.27 -4.38 1.79
N LYS A 159 -8.56 -4.47 1.97
CA LYS A 159 -9.47 -3.34 1.92
C LYS A 159 -9.53 -2.67 3.29
N THR A 160 -9.28 -1.37 3.33
CA THR A 160 -9.35 -0.53 4.52
C THR A 160 -10.34 0.60 4.32
N ALA A 161 -10.65 1.37 5.37
CA ALA A 161 -11.47 2.59 5.24
C ALA A 161 -10.86 3.63 4.30
N GLY A 162 -9.53 3.61 4.11
CA GLY A 162 -8.79 4.50 3.20
C GLY A 162 -8.49 3.90 1.83
N GLY A 163 -9.19 2.83 1.43
CA GLY A 163 -8.97 2.10 0.19
C GLY A 163 -8.04 0.89 0.36
N TRP A 164 -7.61 0.33 -0.74
CA TRP A 164 -6.75 -0.85 -0.74
C TRP A 164 -5.33 -0.54 -0.26
N LYS A 165 -4.76 -1.48 0.53
CA LYS A 165 -3.37 -1.42 1.04
C LYS A 165 -2.66 -2.73 0.81
N ILE A 166 -1.40 -2.66 0.43
CA ILE A 166 -0.51 -3.82 0.32
C ILE A 166 -0.06 -4.23 1.73
N TYR A 167 -0.11 -5.52 2.06
CA TYR A 167 0.41 -6.02 3.34
C TYR A 167 1.42 -7.16 3.20
N ASP A 168 1.69 -7.65 1.96
CA ASP A 168 2.76 -8.61 1.67
C ASP A 168 3.15 -8.54 0.19
N LEU A 169 4.39 -8.90 -0.11
CA LEU A 169 4.95 -8.95 -1.46
C LEU A 169 5.49 -10.34 -1.74
N ASN A 170 5.23 -10.83 -2.94
CA ASN A 170 5.88 -12.01 -3.51
C ASN A 170 6.88 -11.55 -4.56
N VAL A 171 8.14 -11.90 -4.39
CA VAL A 171 9.20 -11.62 -5.35
C VAL A 171 9.73 -12.93 -5.88
N LEU A 172 9.58 -13.18 -7.18
CA LEU A 172 10.04 -14.42 -7.83
C LEU A 172 9.54 -15.71 -7.16
N GLY A 173 8.26 -15.73 -6.74
CA GLY A 173 7.64 -16.90 -6.11
C GLY A 173 7.79 -16.97 -4.58
N VAL A 174 8.49 -16.03 -3.96
CA VAL A 174 8.78 -16.04 -2.51
C VAL A 174 8.06 -14.89 -1.80
N TRP A 175 7.17 -15.21 -0.86
CA TRP A 175 6.47 -14.24 -0.03
C TRP A 175 7.38 -13.70 1.07
N LEU A 176 7.54 -12.36 1.12
CA LEU A 176 8.47 -11.71 2.05
C LEU A 176 8.09 -11.96 3.51
N VAL A 177 6.81 -11.82 3.87
CA VAL A 177 6.36 -12.03 5.25
C VAL A 177 6.71 -13.44 5.73
N GLU A 178 6.53 -14.46 4.91
CA GLU A 178 6.82 -15.85 5.29
C GLU A 178 8.32 -16.08 5.49
N THR A 179 9.13 -15.52 4.58
CA THR A 179 10.61 -15.61 4.67
C THR A 179 11.12 -14.95 5.95
N TYR A 180 10.68 -13.72 6.22
CA TYR A 180 11.14 -13.00 7.40
C TYR A 180 10.55 -13.56 8.69
N ARG A 181 9.35 -14.13 8.66
CA ARG A 181 8.75 -14.79 9.84
C ARG A 181 9.65 -15.90 10.39
N THR A 182 10.17 -16.73 9.52
CA THR A 182 11.09 -17.81 9.93
C THR A 182 12.37 -17.23 10.54
N GLN A 183 12.98 -16.26 9.89
CA GLN A 183 14.22 -15.63 10.37
C GLN A 183 14.00 -14.88 11.69
N PHE A 184 12.91 -14.11 11.80
CA PHE A 184 12.61 -13.34 13.01
C PHE A 184 12.26 -14.25 14.19
N ALA A 185 11.52 -15.35 13.95
CA ALA A 185 11.21 -16.30 15.00
C ALA A 185 12.48 -16.95 15.58
N GLN A 186 13.45 -17.32 14.74
CA GLN A 186 14.75 -17.85 15.19
C GLN A 186 15.51 -16.81 16.03
N GLU A 187 15.57 -15.57 15.56
CA GLU A 187 16.28 -14.50 16.25
C GLU A 187 15.63 -14.16 17.60
N ILE A 188 14.28 -14.05 17.62
CA ILE A 188 13.52 -13.77 18.85
C ILE A 188 13.67 -14.92 19.85
N SER A 189 13.67 -16.16 19.39
CA SER A 189 13.86 -17.34 20.25
C SER A 189 15.25 -17.33 20.91
N ALA A 190 16.26 -16.87 20.20
CA ALA A 190 17.64 -16.84 20.69
C ALA A 190 17.94 -15.63 21.60
N ARG A 191 17.41 -14.45 21.27
CA ARG A 191 17.83 -13.18 21.87
C ARG A 191 16.68 -12.24 22.23
N GLY A 192 15.45 -12.70 22.13
CA GLY A 192 14.27 -11.87 22.40
C GLY A 192 14.02 -10.79 21.34
N ILE A 193 13.00 -9.97 21.59
CA ILE A 193 12.57 -8.90 20.66
C ILE A 193 13.68 -7.85 20.50
N ASP A 194 14.34 -7.45 21.60
CA ASP A 194 15.44 -6.48 21.54
C ASP A 194 16.64 -7.02 20.77
N GLY A 195 16.89 -8.33 20.85
CA GLY A 195 17.91 -9.01 20.03
C GLY A 195 17.60 -8.92 18.54
N LEU A 196 16.35 -9.13 18.15
CA LEU A 196 15.92 -8.93 16.77
C LEU A 196 16.12 -7.47 16.32
N ILE A 197 15.67 -6.50 17.11
CA ILE A 197 15.87 -5.07 16.81
C ILE A 197 17.35 -4.73 16.63
N ALA A 198 18.21 -5.19 17.54
CA ALA A 198 19.65 -4.97 17.46
C ALA A 198 20.26 -5.60 16.20
N THR A 199 19.82 -6.81 15.85
CA THR A 199 20.29 -7.50 14.63
C THR A 199 19.91 -6.76 13.37
N LEU A 200 18.65 -6.31 13.28
CA LEU A 200 18.18 -5.52 12.15
C LEU A 200 18.95 -4.21 12.02
N ALA A 201 19.11 -3.48 13.14
CA ALA A 201 19.85 -2.22 13.16
C ALA A 201 21.31 -2.40 12.73
N LEU A 202 21.97 -3.49 13.17
CA LEU A 202 23.34 -3.80 12.77
C LEU A 202 23.43 -4.11 11.25
N ARG A 203 22.51 -4.91 10.72
CA ARG A 203 22.44 -5.20 9.27
C ARG A 203 22.24 -3.90 8.46
N ASN A 204 21.36 -3.03 8.92
CA ASN A 204 21.12 -1.74 8.29
C ASN A 204 22.32 -0.82 8.33
N LYS A 205 23.08 -0.79 9.44
CA LYS A 205 24.28 0.02 9.59
C LYS A 205 25.44 -0.46 8.71
N ASN A 206 25.61 -1.77 8.58
CA ASN A 206 26.73 -2.34 7.85
C ASN A 206 26.52 -2.33 6.33
N GLY A 207 25.41 -1.80 5.86
CA GLY A 207 24.96 -1.91 4.47
C GLY A 207 24.68 -3.36 4.12
N ALA A 208 23.53 -3.70 3.59
CA ALA A 208 23.28 -5.07 3.18
C ALA A 208 24.24 -5.49 2.07
N MET A 209 25.42 -5.92 2.46
CA MET A 209 26.47 -6.47 1.59
C MET A 209 26.15 -7.91 1.15
N THR A 210 24.90 -8.27 1.13
CA THR A 210 24.46 -9.53 0.56
C THR A 210 23.19 -9.29 -0.22
N SER A 211 23.34 -9.18 -1.52
CA SER A 211 22.30 -9.44 -2.51
C SER A 211 21.79 -10.88 -2.33
N ALA A 212 21.13 -11.15 -1.25
CA ALA A 212 20.37 -12.36 -1.04
C ALA A 212 18.92 -12.09 -1.43
N GLY A 213 18.70 -11.73 -2.68
CA GLY A 213 17.48 -12.10 -3.35
C GLY A 213 17.36 -13.62 -3.27
N PRO A 214 16.15 -14.19 -3.24
CA PRO A 214 15.97 -15.63 -3.17
C PRO A 214 16.77 -16.29 -4.30
N LYS A 215 17.78 -17.10 -3.94
CA LYS A 215 18.45 -17.94 -4.91
C LYS A 215 17.41 -18.94 -5.40
N LYS A 216 17.11 -18.92 -6.69
CA LYS A 216 16.42 -20.00 -7.36
C LYS A 216 17.28 -21.25 -7.18
N ASN A 217 16.78 -22.25 -6.44
CA ASN A 217 17.28 -23.61 -6.53
C ASN A 217 16.68 -24.26 -7.76
#